data_131283c88f96b1f253eda46455c1ed6d
#
_entry.id   131283c88f96b1f253eda46455c1ed6d
#
_cell.length_a   1.000
_cell.length_b   1.000
_cell.length_c   1.000
_cell.angle_alpha   90.00
_cell.angle_beta   90.00
_cell.angle_gamma   90.00
#
_symmetry.space_group_name_H-M   'P 1'
#
loop_
_entity.id
_entity.type
_entity.pdbx_description
1 polymer ?
#
loop_
_entity_poly.entity_id
_entity_poly.type
_entity_poly.pdbx_seq_one_letter_code
_entity_poly.pdbx_strand_id
1 'polypeptide(L)'
;MILPGVRIETWYAWRATPESPKPDVSFVPPLSRRRLTGVERAALHAARAVYPDSPQKEGIPVVFASRWGEIGTTIDLMRQFHADREMSPAGFSVSVHNAAPGAFSLFTRDKAGYTAVAARGNTLYAGFLEALARRTRTLFVYAEESTPDFYRSGFGPAQNAVSVALLLDSSGWSWSGDPLPRSCTFPQFVAMLEGVRA
;
A
#
# COMPACT_ATOMS: atom_id res chain seq x y z
N MET A 1 -17.69 -0.27 11.86
CA MET A 1 -18.06 0.55 10.68
C MET A 1 -19.00 -0.25 9.80
N ILE A 2 -20.21 0.21 9.59
CA ILE A 2 -21.13 -0.43 8.64
C ILE A 2 -21.10 0.43 7.38
N LEU A 3 -20.62 -0.13 6.27
CA LEU A 3 -20.64 0.50 4.96
C LEU A 3 -21.72 -0.20 4.12
N PRO A 4 -22.91 0.39 3.95
CA PRO A 4 -23.97 -0.24 3.16
C PRO A 4 -23.49 -0.58 1.74
N GLY A 5 -23.75 -1.84 1.33
CA GLY A 5 -23.33 -2.31 0.01
C GLY A 5 -21.84 -2.61 -0.15
N VAL A 6 -21.09 -2.65 0.95
CA VAL A 6 -19.65 -3.07 0.96
C VAL A 6 -19.50 -4.32 1.82
N ARG A 7 -18.81 -5.31 1.27
CA ARG A 7 -18.41 -6.52 1.99
C ARG A 7 -16.89 -6.60 2.06
N ILE A 8 -16.33 -6.53 3.26
CA ILE A 8 -14.91 -6.81 3.49
C ILE A 8 -14.78 -8.34 3.62
N GLU A 9 -14.14 -8.98 2.65
CA GLU A 9 -13.97 -10.44 2.64
C GLU A 9 -12.89 -10.88 3.62
N THR A 10 -11.78 -10.18 3.62
CA THR A 10 -10.65 -10.40 4.53
C THR A 10 -9.78 -9.14 4.59
N TRP A 11 -9.03 -9.01 5.67
CA TRP A 11 -8.04 -7.95 5.81
C TRP A 11 -6.84 -8.41 6.66
N TYR A 12 -5.72 -7.73 6.46
CA TYR A 12 -4.51 -7.93 7.22
C TYR A 12 -3.79 -6.60 7.41
N ALA A 13 -3.24 -6.36 8.59
CA ALA A 13 -2.43 -5.18 8.89
C ALA A 13 -1.09 -5.60 9.50
N TRP A 14 -0.03 -4.90 9.12
CA TRP A 14 1.31 -5.06 9.65
C TRP A 14 1.89 -3.71 10.06
N ARG A 15 2.66 -3.72 11.14
CA ARG A 15 3.47 -2.59 11.60
C ARG A 15 4.85 -3.10 11.99
N ALA A 16 5.90 -2.37 11.64
CA ALA A 16 7.24 -2.67 12.13
C ALA A 16 7.32 -2.51 13.65
N THR A 17 7.76 -3.58 14.31
CA THR A 17 8.03 -3.64 15.75
C THR A 17 9.42 -4.22 15.97
N PRO A 18 10.01 -4.14 17.19
CA PRO A 18 11.27 -4.81 17.49
C PRO A 18 11.24 -6.32 17.19
N GLU A 19 10.10 -6.98 17.41
CA GLU A 19 9.90 -8.42 17.19
C GLU A 19 9.64 -8.76 15.72
N SER A 20 9.05 -7.80 14.97
CA SER A 20 8.75 -7.93 13.54
C SER A 20 9.24 -6.69 12.77
N PRO A 21 10.56 -6.49 12.69
CA PRO A 21 11.13 -5.26 12.13
C PRO A 21 11.02 -5.17 10.60
N LYS A 22 10.80 -6.31 9.95
CA LYS A 22 10.73 -6.41 8.48
C LYS A 22 9.53 -7.23 8.05
N PRO A 23 8.83 -6.82 6.97
CA PRO A 23 7.75 -7.60 6.40
C PRO A 23 8.28 -8.88 5.73
N ASP A 24 7.54 -9.98 5.89
CA ASP A 24 7.87 -11.24 5.21
C ASP A 24 7.47 -11.19 3.74
N VAL A 25 8.44 -11.36 2.86
CA VAL A 25 8.28 -11.46 1.41
C VAL A 25 8.96 -12.71 0.87
N SER A 26 8.98 -13.78 1.66
CA SER A 26 9.63 -15.06 1.30
C SER A 26 9.07 -15.70 0.04
N PHE A 27 7.80 -15.42 -0.28
CA PHE A 27 7.13 -15.87 -1.50
C PHE A 27 7.70 -15.24 -2.78
N VAL A 28 8.43 -14.12 -2.68
CA VAL A 28 9.10 -13.49 -3.82
C VAL A 28 10.43 -14.20 -4.09
N PRO A 29 10.76 -14.54 -5.36
CA PRO A 29 12.03 -15.18 -5.69
C PRO A 29 13.24 -14.41 -5.17
N PRO A 30 14.31 -15.10 -4.68
CA PRO A 30 15.43 -14.45 -3.97
C PRO A 30 16.10 -13.31 -4.75
N LEU A 31 16.29 -13.45 -6.05
CA LEU A 31 16.91 -12.42 -6.89
C LEU A 31 16.03 -11.16 -6.99
N SER A 32 14.73 -11.33 -7.17
CA SER A 32 13.76 -10.23 -7.21
C SER A 32 13.61 -9.57 -5.84
N ARG A 33 13.58 -10.38 -4.77
CA ARG A 33 13.47 -9.92 -3.38
C ARG A 33 14.57 -8.94 -2.98
N ARG A 34 15.79 -9.10 -3.50
CA ARG A 34 16.92 -8.19 -3.22
C ARG A 34 16.70 -6.78 -3.77
N ARG A 35 15.86 -6.64 -4.80
CA ARG A 35 15.58 -5.36 -5.46
C ARG A 35 14.37 -4.63 -4.87
N LEU A 36 13.57 -5.30 -4.04
CA LEU A 36 12.40 -4.69 -3.44
C LEU A 36 12.80 -3.58 -2.45
N THR A 37 12.16 -2.45 -2.60
CA THR A 37 12.25 -1.30 -1.69
C THR A 37 11.52 -1.56 -0.36
N GLY A 38 11.60 -0.63 0.57
CA GLY A 38 10.90 -0.72 1.87
C GLY A 38 9.39 -0.76 1.71
N VAL A 39 8.84 0.17 0.91
CA VAL A 39 7.39 0.27 0.71
C VAL A 39 6.86 -0.89 -0.13
N GLU A 40 7.61 -1.35 -1.15
CA GLU A 40 7.24 -2.55 -1.92
C GLU A 40 7.13 -3.77 -1.01
N ARG A 41 8.08 -3.99 -0.11
CA ARG A 41 8.05 -5.11 0.84
C ARG A 41 6.83 -5.05 1.75
N ALA A 42 6.53 -3.86 2.32
CA ALA A 42 5.39 -3.67 3.20
C ALA A 42 4.06 -3.92 2.45
N ALA A 43 3.93 -3.37 1.24
CA ALA A 43 2.75 -3.55 0.40
C ALA A 43 2.54 -5.01 -0.01
N LEU A 44 3.58 -5.67 -0.51
CA LEU A 44 3.54 -7.06 -0.94
C LEU A 44 3.20 -8.02 0.22
N HIS A 45 3.77 -7.78 1.41
CA HIS A 45 3.47 -8.56 2.61
C HIS A 45 1.99 -8.53 2.96
N ALA A 46 1.40 -7.33 3.08
CA ALA A 46 -0.01 -7.20 3.41
C ALA A 46 -0.92 -7.72 2.28
N ALA A 47 -0.61 -7.37 1.03
CA ALA A 47 -1.39 -7.83 -0.12
C ALA A 47 -1.43 -9.35 -0.21
N ARG A 48 -0.30 -10.03 -0.04
CA ARG A 48 -0.21 -11.50 -0.11
C ARG A 48 -1.04 -12.19 0.97
N ALA A 49 -1.15 -11.58 2.15
CA ALA A 49 -1.90 -12.15 3.26
C ALA A 49 -3.43 -12.24 2.99
N VAL A 50 -3.95 -11.41 2.09
CA VAL A 50 -5.38 -11.34 1.78
C VAL A 50 -5.71 -11.77 0.34
N TYR A 51 -4.70 -11.86 -0.53
CA TYR A 51 -4.89 -12.23 -1.93
C TYR A 51 -5.13 -13.73 -2.07
N PRO A 52 -6.17 -14.18 -2.78
CA PRO A 52 -6.47 -15.60 -2.93
C PRO A 52 -5.39 -16.35 -3.70
N ASP A 53 -5.15 -17.62 -3.33
CA ASP A 53 -4.15 -18.46 -4.01
C ASP A 53 -4.55 -18.79 -5.47
N SER A 54 -5.83 -18.79 -5.76
CA SER A 54 -6.38 -18.99 -7.11
C SER A 54 -7.33 -17.85 -7.45
N PRO A 55 -6.80 -16.72 -7.94
CA PRO A 55 -7.64 -15.60 -8.36
C PRO A 55 -8.51 -16.00 -9.56
N GLN A 56 -9.65 -15.33 -9.69
CA GLN A 56 -10.52 -15.52 -10.85
C GLN A 56 -9.75 -15.20 -12.15
N LYS A 57 -10.18 -15.77 -13.29
CA LYS A 57 -9.55 -15.57 -14.61
C LYS A 57 -9.33 -14.09 -14.97
N GLU A 58 -10.22 -13.22 -14.52
CA GLU A 58 -10.20 -11.77 -14.81
C GLU A 58 -9.25 -11.00 -13.90
N GLY A 59 -8.68 -11.66 -12.87
CA GLY A 59 -7.85 -11.01 -11.86
C GLY A 59 -8.65 -10.14 -10.88
N ILE A 60 -7.93 -9.44 -10.01
CA ILE A 60 -8.50 -8.54 -9.00
C ILE A 60 -7.81 -7.18 -9.13
N PRO A 61 -8.53 -6.12 -9.52
CA PRO A 61 -7.93 -4.78 -9.63
C PRO A 61 -7.41 -4.31 -8.28
N VAL A 62 -6.26 -3.63 -8.31
CA VAL A 62 -5.56 -3.14 -7.12
C VAL A 62 -5.71 -1.63 -7.01
N VAL A 63 -6.07 -1.15 -5.83
CA VAL A 63 -5.91 0.25 -5.45
C VAL A 63 -4.81 0.33 -4.40
N PHE A 64 -3.70 0.91 -4.78
CA PHE A 64 -2.56 1.15 -3.91
C PHE A 64 -2.57 2.60 -3.43
N ALA A 65 -2.36 2.81 -2.14
CA ALA A 65 -2.25 4.13 -1.55
C ALA A 65 -0.98 4.24 -0.70
N SER A 66 -0.23 5.31 -0.92
CA SER A 66 0.93 5.68 -0.12
C SER A 66 1.09 7.19 -0.15
N ARG A 67 1.32 7.81 1.00
CA ARG A 67 1.56 9.26 1.09
C ARG A 67 2.86 9.65 0.42
N TRP A 68 3.88 8.82 0.62
CA TRP A 68 5.25 9.12 0.23
C TRP A 68 5.76 8.26 -0.92
N GLY A 69 5.12 7.11 -1.18
CA GLY A 69 5.61 6.14 -2.17
C GLY A 69 7.06 5.75 -1.88
N GLU A 70 7.88 5.78 -2.91
CA GLU A 70 9.30 5.41 -2.90
C GLU A 70 10.22 6.54 -2.44
N ILE A 71 9.86 7.24 -1.35
CA ILE A 71 10.59 8.44 -0.90
C ILE A 71 12.05 8.13 -0.52
N GLY A 72 12.31 6.99 0.11
CA GLY A 72 13.66 6.55 0.46
C GLY A 72 14.54 6.40 -0.79
N THR A 73 14.05 5.64 -1.77
CA THR A 73 14.71 5.46 -3.07
C THR A 73 14.92 6.78 -3.78
N THR A 74 13.93 7.66 -3.77
CA THR A 74 14.01 9.00 -4.38
C THR A 74 15.11 9.85 -3.74
N ILE A 75 15.21 9.86 -2.40
CA ILE A 75 16.25 10.58 -1.68
C ILE A 75 17.64 10.05 -2.03
N ASP A 76 17.81 8.74 -2.08
CA ASP A 76 19.10 8.12 -2.39
C ASP A 76 19.54 8.42 -3.83
N LEU A 77 18.62 8.41 -4.79
CA LEU A 77 18.88 8.83 -6.16
C LEU A 77 19.27 10.32 -6.24
N MET A 78 18.60 11.20 -5.49
CA MET A 78 18.94 12.61 -5.44
C MET A 78 20.36 12.84 -4.85
N ARG A 79 20.71 12.09 -3.80
CA ARG A 79 22.06 12.11 -3.20
C ARG A 79 23.12 11.66 -4.20
N GLN A 80 22.86 10.52 -4.87
CA GLN A 80 23.75 10.02 -5.92
C GLN A 80 23.94 11.04 -7.04
N PHE A 81 22.87 11.60 -7.56
CA PHE A 81 22.95 12.63 -8.60
C PHE A 81 23.72 13.88 -8.14
N HIS A 82 23.55 14.29 -6.89
CA HIS A 82 24.28 15.43 -6.33
C HIS A 82 25.78 15.16 -6.27
N ALA A 83 26.20 13.95 -5.85
CA ALA A 83 27.58 13.56 -5.71
C ALA A 83 28.27 13.31 -7.07
N ASP A 84 27.64 12.50 -7.92
CA ASP A 84 28.29 11.89 -9.09
C ASP A 84 27.78 12.46 -10.42
N ARG A 85 26.70 13.27 -10.41
CA ARG A 85 25.98 13.75 -11.61
C ARG A 85 25.38 12.61 -12.44
N GLU A 86 25.29 11.43 -11.87
CA GLU A 86 24.71 10.25 -12.49
C GLU A 86 23.65 9.65 -11.59
N MET A 87 22.72 8.91 -12.16
CA MET A 87 21.70 8.14 -11.43
C MET A 87 21.63 6.73 -11.97
N SER A 88 21.41 5.75 -11.07
CA SER A 88 21.16 4.38 -11.46
C SER A 88 19.82 4.27 -12.24
N PRO A 89 19.83 3.84 -13.53
CA PRO A 89 18.60 3.61 -14.27
C PRO A 89 17.68 2.57 -13.60
N ALA A 90 18.28 1.54 -12.98
CA ALA A 90 17.54 0.52 -12.25
C ALA A 90 16.88 1.09 -10.99
N GLY A 91 17.57 1.96 -10.23
CA GLY A 91 17.01 2.68 -9.10
C GLY A 91 15.88 3.63 -9.53
N PHE A 92 16.10 4.39 -10.62
CA PHE A 92 15.09 5.29 -11.15
C PHE A 92 13.80 4.56 -11.56
N SER A 93 13.91 3.37 -12.15
CA SER A 93 12.74 2.59 -12.58
C SER A 93 11.83 2.12 -11.43
N VAL A 94 12.35 2.04 -10.20
CA VAL A 94 11.58 1.66 -9.00
C VAL A 94 11.31 2.83 -8.05
N SER A 95 11.67 4.06 -8.42
CA SER A 95 11.40 5.27 -7.63
C SER A 95 10.02 5.87 -7.85
N VAL A 96 9.23 5.28 -8.75
CA VAL A 96 7.89 5.77 -9.10
C VAL A 96 6.86 5.30 -8.07
N HIS A 97 5.84 6.14 -7.83
CA HIS A 97 4.82 5.88 -6.82
C HIS A 97 4.06 4.55 -7.02
N ASN A 98 3.96 4.08 -8.25
CA ASN A 98 3.28 2.84 -8.62
C ASN A 98 4.20 1.61 -8.71
N ALA A 99 5.43 1.67 -8.19
CA ALA A 99 6.36 0.53 -8.20
C ALA A 99 5.80 -0.67 -7.43
N ALA A 100 5.25 -0.43 -6.23
CA ALA A 100 4.70 -1.50 -5.39
C ALA A 100 3.55 -2.29 -6.05
N PRO A 101 2.47 -1.68 -6.59
CA PRO A 101 1.43 -2.44 -7.27
C PRO A 101 1.92 -3.05 -8.60
N GLY A 102 2.90 -2.42 -9.26
CA GLY A 102 3.57 -3.01 -10.44
C GLY A 102 4.31 -4.30 -10.08
N ALA A 103 5.11 -4.31 -9.02
CA ALA A 103 5.78 -5.49 -8.49
C ALA A 103 4.76 -6.58 -8.12
N PHE A 104 3.65 -6.22 -7.44
CA PHE A 104 2.58 -7.16 -7.08
C PHE A 104 2.00 -7.84 -8.33
N SER A 105 1.66 -7.07 -9.36
CA SER A 105 1.15 -7.61 -10.64
C SER A 105 2.13 -8.60 -11.30
N LEU A 106 3.44 -8.30 -11.26
CA LEU A 106 4.47 -9.20 -11.78
C LEU A 106 4.54 -10.52 -11.01
N PHE A 107 4.49 -10.50 -9.67
CA PHE A 107 4.64 -11.71 -8.85
C PHE A 107 3.37 -12.57 -8.80
N THR A 108 2.20 -11.95 -8.87
CA THR A 108 0.91 -12.66 -8.93
C THR A 108 0.50 -13.04 -10.35
N ARG A 109 1.13 -12.44 -11.36
CA ARG A 109 0.74 -12.52 -12.79
C ARG A 109 -0.70 -12.04 -13.03
N ASP A 110 -1.21 -11.23 -12.11
CA ASP A 110 -2.52 -10.60 -12.25
C ASP A 110 -2.44 -9.42 -13.23
N LYS A 111 -3.37 -9.37 -14.17
CA LYS A 111 -3.46 -8.36 -15.23
C LYS A 111 -4.70 -7.47 -15.13
N ALA A 112 -5.42 -7.52 -14.00
CA ALA A 112 -6.64 -6.71 -13.81
C ALA A 112 -6.36 -5.20 -13.72
N GLY A 113 -5.10 -4.81 -13.63
CA GLY A 113 -4.68 -3.42 -13.56
C GLY A 113 -4.66 -2.87 -12.13
N TYR A 114 -4.09 -1.68 -11.99
CA TYR A 114 -3.99 -1.01 -10.70
C TYR A 114 -4.09 0.51 -10.82
N THR A 115 -4.46 1.16 -9.71
CA THR A 115 -4.39 2.61 -9.51
C THR A 115 -3.50 2.90 -8.31
N ALA A 116 -2.68 3.94 -8.39
CA ALA A 116 -1.86 4.42 -7.29
C ALA A 116 -2.33 5.81 -6.86
N VAL A 117 -2.56 6.00 -5.56
CA VAL A 117 -3.19 7.20 -4.97
C VAL A 117 -2.27 7.82 -3.92
N ALA A 118 -2.10 9.15 -4.00
CA ALA A 118 -1.47 9.97 -2.97
C ALA A 118 -2.31 11.23 -2.73
N ALA A 119 -2.63 11.54 -1.48
CA ALA A 119 -3.42 12.71 -1.08
C ALA A 119 -2.90 13.30 0.24
N ARG A 120 -1.58 13.38 0.39
CA ARG A 120 -0.91 13.92 1.60
C ARG A 120 -1.42 13.22 2.87
N GLY A 121 -1.85 14.01 3.89
CA GLY A 121 -2.40 13.47 5.14
C GLY A 121 -3.70 12.67 4.98
N ASN A 122 -4.39 12.81 3.86
CA ASN A 122 -5.67 12.14 3.58
C ASN A 122 -5.50 10.91 2.66
N THR A 123 -4.28 10.43 2.45
CA THR A 123 -3.99 9.36 1.47
C THR A 123 -4.75 8.07 1.75
N LEU A 124 -4.80 7.64 3.01
CA LEU A 124 -5.54 6.43 3.39
C LEU A 124 -7.03 6.56 3.08
N TYR A 125 -7.64 7.70 3.43
CA TYR A 125 -9.02 8.02 3.09
C TYR A 125 -9.25 8.00 1.57
N ALA A 126 -8.42 8.73 0.82
CA ALA A 126 -8.58 8.86 -0.63
C ALA A 126 -8.41 7.51 -1.36
N GLY A 127 -7.43 6.71 -0.95
CA GLY A 127 -7.24 5.37 -1.50
C GLY A 127 -8.38 4.41 -1.18
N PHE A 128 -8.89 4.46 0.05
CA PHE A 128 -10.04 3.64 0.42
C PHE A 128 -11.31 4.07 -0.33
N LEU A 129 -11.53 5.37 -0.48
CA LEU A 129 -12.63 5.90 -1.28
C LEU A 129 -12.53 5.47 -2.76
N GLU A 130 -11.32 5.52 -3.35
CA GLU A 130 -11.09 5.02 -4.71
C GLU A 130 -11.43 3.52 -4.83
N ALA A 131 -11.06 2.71 -3.83
CA ALA A 131 -11.40 1.29 -3.82
C ALA A 131 -12.91 1.05 -3.76
N LEU A 132 -13.65 1.85 -2.98
CA LEU A 132 -15.12 1.79 -2.93
C LEU A 132 -15.76 2.24 -4.26
N ALA A 133 -15.22 3.30 -4.87
CA ALA A 133 -15.72 3.87 -6.12
C ALA A 133 -15.56 2.92 -7.32
N ARG A 134 -14.69 1.92 -7.23
CA ARG A 134 -14.57 0.87 -8.25
C ARG A 134 -15.84 0.05 -8.41
N ARG A 135 -16.66 -0.08 -7.38
CA ARG A 135 -17.93 -0.82 -7.37
C ARG A 135 -17.77 -2.26 -7.88
N THR A 136 -16.68 -2.88 -7.50
CA THR A 136 -16.34 -4.25 -7.85
C THR A 136 -15.47 -4.87 -6.75
N ARG A 137 -15.20 -6.16 -6.87
CA ARG A 137 -14.22 -6.84 -6.02
C ARG A 137 -12.83 -6.24 -6.27
N THR A 138 -12.21 -5.69 -5.23
CA THR A 138 -10.98 -4.89 -5.32
C THR A 138 -10.04 -5.26 -4.18
N LEU A 139 -8.74 -5.32 -4.47
CA LEU A 139 -7.68 -5.36 -3.48
C LEU A 139 -7.25 -3.92 -3.16
N PHE A 140 -7.58 -3.43 -1.97
CA PHE A 140 -7.05 -2.18 -1.46
C PHE A 140 -5.79 -2.44 -0.65
N VAL A 141 -4.73 -1.68 -0.90
CA VAL A 141 -3.46 -1.75 -0.17
C VAL A 141 -3.00 -0.34 0.19
N TYR A 142 -2.76 -0.10 1.47
CA TYR A 142 -2.06 1.09 1.94
C TYR A 142 -0.74 0.67 2.57
N ALA A 143 0.36 1.32 2.18
CA ALA A 143 1.67 1.06 2.74
C ALA A 143 2.53 2.31 2.82
N GLU A 144 3.30 2.41 3.90
CA GLU A 144 4.33 3.44 4.10
C GLU A 144 5.60 2.78 4.62
N GLU A 145 6.73 3.23 4.15
CA GLU A 145 8.00 2.93 4.79
C GLU A 145 8.24 3.84 6.01
N SER A 146 9.25 3.53 6.81
CA SER A 146 9.63 4.41 7.91
C SER A 146 10.04 5.78 7.37
N THR A 147 9.58 6.85 8.03
CA THR A 147 9.89 8.22 7.60
C THR A 147 11.40 8.45 7.59
N PRO A 148 12.01 8.79 6.44
CA PRO A 148 13.42 9.11 6.37
C PRO A 148 13.78 10.30 7.27
N ASP A 149 14.99 10.27 7.87
CA ASP A 149 15.45 11.31 8.79
C ASP A 149 15.40 12.71 8.20
N PHE A 150 15.67 12.82 6.91
CA PHE A 150 15.61 14.08 6.16
C PHE A 150 14.25 14.78 6.26
N TYR A 151 13.15 14.02 6.41
CA TYR A 151 11.79 14.57 6.50
C TYR A 151 11.24 14.68 7.92
N ARG A 152 11.97 14.18 8.94
CA ARG A 152 11.47 14.19 10.34
C ARG A 152 11.20 15.59 10.88
N SER A 153 11.97 16.60 10.47
CA SER A 153 11.87 17.97 10.98
C SER A 153 10.74 18.80 10.38
N GLY A 154 10.18 18.40 9.23
CA GLY A 154 9.22 19.23 8.48
C GLY A 154 7.83 18.62 8.28
N PHE A 155 7.63 17.35 8.57
CA PHE A 155 6.43 16.62 8.15
C PHE A 155 5.71 15.81 9.23
N GLY A 156 6.00 16.08 10.48
CA GLY A 156 5.37 15.44 11.64
C GLY A 156 6.24 14.35 12.28
N PRO A 157 5.71 13.65 13.29
CA PRO A 157 6.48 12.64 14.02
C PRO A 157 6.92 11.50 13.13
N ALA A 158 8.10 10.93 13.43
CA ALA A 158 8.59 9.74 12.76
C ALA A 158 7.55 8.62 12.84
N GLN A 159 7.27 7.99 11.71
CA GLN A 159 6.36 6.85 11.64
C GLN A 159 7.17 5.59 11.33
N ASN A 160 6.83 4.49 12.02
CA ASN A 160 7.32 3.18 11.65
C ASN A 160 6.71 2.74 10.32
N ALA A 161 7.36 1.83 9.62
CA ALA A 161 6.79 1.22 8.43
C ALA A 161 5.48 0.48 8.80
N VAL A 162 4.47 0.67 7.96
CA VAL A 162 3.14 0.08 8.15
C VAL A 162 2.56 -0.37 6.82
N SER A 163 1.69 -1.36 6.87
CA SER A 163 0.84 -1.70 5.73
C SER A 163 -0.48 -2.30 6.17
N VAL A 164 -1.53 -2.09 5.39
CA VAL A 164 -2.81 -2.76 5.52
C VAL A 164 -3.33 -3.12 4.13
N ALA A 165 -3.89 -4.31 4.01
CA ALA A 165 -4.57 -4.74 2.80
C ALA A 165 -5.96 -5.27 3.13
N LEU A 166 -6.92 -4.99 2.25
CA LEU A 166 -8.29 -5.47 2.30
C LEU A 166 -8.66 -6.05 0.95
N LEU A 167 -9.24 -7.24 0.97
CA LEU A 167 -10.02 -7.74 -0.15
C LEU A 167 -11.48 -7.40 0.14
N LEU A 168 -12.06 -6.56 -0.71
CA LEU A 168 -13.42 -6.06 -0.53
C LEU A 168 -14.24 -6.14 -1.81
N ASP A 169 -15.55 -6.25 -1.67
CA ASP A 169 -16.52 -6.11 -2.76
C ASP A 169 -17.40 -4.90 -2.47
N SER A 170 -17.36 -3.93 -3.36
CA SER A 170 -18.11 -2.68 -3.30
C SER A 170 -19.18 -2.55 -4.40
N SER A 171 -19.56 -3.64 -5.03
CA SER A 171 -20.54 -3.64 -6.15
C SER A 171 -21.89 -3.01 -5.78
N GLY A 172 -22.32 -3.17 -4.53
CA GLY A 172 -23.52 -2.56 -3.99
C GLY A 172 -23.35 -1.17 -3.36
N TRP A 173 -22.13 -0.65 -3.32
CA TRP A 173 -21.85 0.62 -2.66
C TRP A 173 -22.47 1.81 -3.40
N SER A 174 -23.05 2.72 -2.65
CA SER A 174 -23.49 4.04 -3.12
C SER A 174 -23.01 5.12 -2.16
N TRP A 175 -22.77 6.31 -2.69
CA TRP A 175 -22.36 7.43 -1.84
C TRP A 175 -23.49 7.83 -0.88
N SER A 176 -23.20 7.73 0.41
CA SER A 176 -24.12 8.13 1.50
C SER A 176 -23.42 9.02 2.53
N GLY A 177 -22.26 9.56 2.20
CA GLY A 177 -21.38 10.33 3.06
C GLY A 177 -19.96 9.77 3.10
N ASP A 178 -19.05 10.47 3.79
CA ASP A 178 -17.65 10.04 3.88
C ASP A 178 -17.56 8.66 4.57
N PRO A 179 -16.90 7.65 3.94
CA PRO A 179 -16.85 6.28 4.47
C PRO A 179 -16.03 6.17 5.76
N LEU A 180 -15.14 7.13 5.99
CA LEU A 180 -14.32 7.29 7.19
C LEU A 180 -13.89 8.75 7.33
N PRO A 181 -13.39 9.19 8.50
CA PRO A 181 -12.86 10.54 8.66
C PRO A 181 -11.71 10.81 7.67
N ARG A 182 -11.72 11.98 7.02
CA ARG A 182 -10.68 12.34 6.03
C ARG A 182 -9.27 12.29 6.60
N SER A 183 -9.13 12.67 7.87
CA SER A 183 -7.86 12.62 8.61
C SER A 183 -7.60 11.27 9.29
N CYS A 184 -8.27 10.19 8.85
CA CYS A 184 -8.13 8.87 9.44
C CYS A 184 -6.67 8.40 9.38
N THR A 185 -6.11 8.08 10.53
CA THR A 185 -4.75 7.54 10.67
C THR A 185 -4.76 6.02 10.52
N PHE A 186 -3.58 5.43 10.24
CA PHE A 186 -3.43 3.98 10.16
C PHE A 186 -3.94 3.25 11.42
N PRO A 187 -3.61 3.65 12.67
CA PRO A 187 -4.15 2.99 13.86
C PRO A 187 -5.67 3.07 13.97
N GLN A 188 -6.26 4.22 13.64
CA GLN A 188 -7.71 4.40 13.66
C GLN A 188 -8.39 3.50 12.62
N PHE A 189 -7.80 3.39 11.44
CA PHE A 189 -8.33 2.52 10.39
C PHE A 189 -8.29 1.04 10.79
N VAL A 190 -7.18 0.58 11.37
CA VAL A 190 -7.06 -0.79 11.88
C VAL A 190 -8.08 -1.07 12.97
N ALA A 191 -8.24 -0.17 13.94
CA ALA A 191 -9.25 -0.30 15.01
C ALA A 191 -10.69 -0.38 14.45
N MET A 192 -10.99 0.38 13.38
CA MET A 192 -12.29 0.28 12.70
C MET A 192 -12.48 -1.10 12.04
N LEU A 193 -11.44 -1.68 11.45
CA LEU A 193 -11.50 -3.01 10.83
C LEU A 193 -11.66 -4.12 11.87
N GLU A 194 -11.03 -4.00 13.04
CA GLU A 194 -11.22 -4.91 14.18
C GLU A 194 -12.67 -4.95 14.63
N GLY A 195 -13.34 -3.79 14.67
CA GLY A 195 -14.76 -3.68 15.01
C GLY A 195 -15.72 -4.27 13.95
N VAL A 196 -15.27 -4.55 12.73
CA VAL A 196 -16.07 -5.22 11.68
C VAL A 196 -16.06 -6.74 11.83
N ARG A 197 -15.05 -7.32 12.50
CA ARG A 197 -14.94 -8.77 12.75
C ARG A 197 -15.82 -9.28 13.89
N ALA A 198 -16.38 -8.39 14.70
CA ALA A 198 -17.28 -8.72 15.80
C ALA A 198 -18.74 -8.73 15.35
#